data_e6affb560706c463c157d4bf0f194f4f
#
_entry.id   e6affb560706c463c157d4bf0f194f4f
#
_cell.length_a   1.000
_cell.length_b   1.000
_cell.length_c   1.000
_cell.angle_alpha   90.00
_cell.angle_beta   90.00
_cell.angle_gamma   90.00
#
_symmetry.space_group_name_H-M   'P 1'
#
loop_
_entity.id
_entity.type
_entity.pdbx_description
1 polymer ?
#
loop_
_entity_poly.entity_id
_entity_poly.type
_entity_poly.pdbx_seq_one_letter_code
_entity_poly.pdbx_strand_id
1 'polypeptide(L)'
;MKHTLIIMALALITATAAQAQKKVEAAKERAIQSITVENAQAHIGFLASDALNGRKAGTRDSRVAAQYIISLLKQWGIKPMAEHYEQPFSAYSMEWQKRKPWQVHPDSIAVLKQGTHRRLNMANVLAMIPGRDTTQYAIVGAHFDHIGADPDLEGDQIYNGADDNASGVSAVLQIARAFALSGVQPERNVVFAFWDGEEIGLLGSKYFVQTCPFISQIKGYLNFDMIGRNNKPENPQYVVYFYTEAHPVFGQWLKDDIKRYGLRLDPNYRPWDKPVGGSDNGSFACKDIPIIWYHTDGHPDYHQPGDEADRINYDKVMNISRAAFLNAWNLANEKTF
;
A
#
# COMPACT_ATOMS: atom_id res chain seq x y z
N MET A 1 -28.89 -46.56 -16.74
CA MET A 1 -27.40 -46.46 -16.75
C MET A 1 -26.87 -45.10 -17.12
N LYS A 2 -27.25 -44.43 -18.24
CA LYS A 2 -26.71 -43.09 -18.59
C LYS A 2 -27.00 -42.00 -17.56
N HIS A 3 -28.19 -41.96 -16.96
CA HIS A 3 -28.53 -40.95 -15.93
C HIS A 3 -27.77 -41.15 -14.60
N THR A 4 -27.52 -42.41 -14.24
CA THR A 4 -26.77 -42.73 -12.99
C THR A 4 -25.29 -42.33 -13.13
N LEU A 5 -24.69 -42.51 -14.30
CA LEU A 5 -23.31 -42.06 -14.59
C LEU A 5 -23.17 -40.53 -14.57
N ILE A 6 -24.16 -39.79 -15.09
CA ILE A 6 -24.16 -38.32 -15.09
C ILE A 6 -24.27 -37.78 -13.67
N ILE A 7 -25.12 -38.37 -12.82
CA ILE A 7 -25.28 -37.96 -11.42
C ILE A 7 -23.99 -38.25 -10.65
N MET A 8 -23.34 -39.38 -10.84
CA MET A 8 -22.05 -39.68 -10.20
C MET A 8 -20.93 -38.74 -10.65
N ALA A 9 -20.87 -38.42 -11.95
CA ALA A 9 -19.88 -37.45 -12.46
C ALA A 9 -20.10 -36.04 -11.89
N LEU A 10 -21.35 -35.56 -11.81
CA LEU A 10 -21.67 -34.30 -11.17
C LEU A 10 -21.31 -34.27 -9.67
N ALA A 11 -21.63 -35.35 -8.95
CA ALA A 11 -21.29 -35.47 -7.53
C ALA A 11 -19.76 -35.48 -7.29
N LEU A 12 -18.99 -36.09 -8.18
CA LEU A 12 -17.53 -36.10 -8.10
C LEU A 12 -16.94 -34.71 -8.37
N ILE A 13 -17.47 -34.01 -9.37
CA ILE A 13 -17.03 -32.63 -9.71
C ILE A 13 -17.34 -31.67 -8.59
N THR A 14 -18.51 -31.74 -7.96
CA THR A 14 -18.88 -30.89 -6.83
C THR A 14 -18.04 -31.19 -5.59
N ALA A 15 -17.73 -32.46 -5.33
CA ALA A 15 -16.87 -32.85 -4.22
C ALA A 15 -15.42 -32.35 -4.39
N THR A 16 -14.88 -32.43 -5.61
CA THR A 16 -13.52 -31.93 -5.89
C THR A 16 -13.44 -30.40 -5.82
N ALA A 17 -14.47 -29.69 -6.29
CA ALA A 17 -14.55 -28.23 -6.19
C ALA A 17 -14.65 -27.78 -4.72
N ALA A 18 -15.48 -28.42 -3.91
CA ALA A 18 -15.60 -28.12 -2.48
C ALA A 18 -14.29 -28.37 -1.72
N GLN A 19 -13.56 -29.43 -2.08
CA GLN A 19 -12.25 -29.71 -1.48
C GLN A 19 -11.18 -28.71 -1.91
N ALA A 20 -11.19 -28.25 -3.15
CA ALA A 20 -10.31 -27.20 -3.63
C ALA A 20 -10.57 -25.88 -2.91
N GLN A 21 -11.84 -25.50 -2.72
CA GLN A 21 -12.22 -24.30 -2.01
C GLN A 21 -11.82 -24.36 -0.52
N LYS A 22 -11.97 -25.51 0.14
CA LYS A 22 -11.48 -25.69 1.52
C LYS A 22 -9.96 -25.52 1.63
N LYS A 23 -9.19 -25.98 0.63
CA LYS A 23 -7.74 -25.78 0.60
C LYS A 23 -7.37 -24.31 0.43
N VAL A 24 -8.06 -23.57 -0.41
CA VAL A 24 -7.85 -22.11 -0.59
C VAL A 24 -8.17 -21.35 0.69
N GLU A 25 -9.30 -21.66 1.33
CA GLU A 25 -9.67 -21.02 2.61
C GLU A 25 -8.64 -21.31 3.70
N ALA A 26 -8.21 -22.55 3.86
CA ALA A 26 -7.16 -22.92 4.80
C ALA A 26 -5.81 -22.26 4.50
N ALA A 27 -5.50 -22.01 3.24
CA ALA A 27 -4.30 -21.25 2.84
C ALA A 27 -4.42 -19.78 3.22
N LYS A 28 -5.57 -19.15 3.00
CA LYS A 28 -5.89 -17.78 3.41
C LYS A 28 -5.81 -17.63 4.94
N GLU A 29 -6.37 -18.56 5.69
CA GLU A 29 -6.32 -18.61 7.16
C GLU A 29 -4.86 -18.66 7.67
N ARG A 30 -3.99 -19.47 7.07
CA ARG A 30 -2.56 -19.50 7.42
C ARG A 30 -1.85 -18.20 7.03
N ALA A 31 -2.19 -17.65 5.89
CA ALA A 31 -1.58 -16.41 5.38
C ALA A 31 -1.86 -15.22 6.30
N ILE A 32 -3.11 -15.04 6.77
CA ILE A 32 -3.46 -13.96 7.69
C ILE A 32 -2.70 -14.06 9.02
N GLN A 33 -2.41 -15.28 9.51
CA GLN A 33 -1.64 -15.49 10.74
C GLN A 33 -0.15 -15.12 10.59
N SER A 34 0.36 -15.00 9.36
CA SER A 34 1.73 -14.53 9.12
C SER A 34 1.89 -13.02 9.31
N ILE A 35 0.79 -12.28 9.39
CA ILE A 35 0.77 -10.84 9.70
C ILE A 35 0.81 -10.69 11.22
N THR A 36 1.93 -10.20 11.76
CA THR A 36 2.20 -10.20 13.20
C THR A 36 2.76 -8.86 13.69
N VAL A 37 2.69 -8.66 15.01
CA VAL A 37 3.28 -7.50 15.69
C VAL A 37 4.80 -7.46 15.51
N GLU A 38 5.47 -8.60 15.62
CA GLU A 38 6.93 -8.69 15.51
C GLU A 38 7.42 -8.28 14.12
N ASN A 39 6.70 -8.66 13.07
CA ASN A 39 7.01 -8.20 11.72
C ASN A 39 6.79 -6.69 11.58
N ALA A 40 5.71 -6.15 12.14
CA ALA A 40 5.47 -4.71 12.13
C ALA A 40 6.59 -3.95 12.86
N GLN A 41 7.00 -4.43 14.04
CA GLN A 41 8.11 -3.85 14.82
C GLN A 41 9.42 -3.87 14.03
N ALA A 42 9.74 -4.98 13.36
CA ALA A 42 10.96 -5.10 12.57
C ALA A 42 10.97 -4.13 11.38
N HIS A 43 9.86 -4.02 10.65
CA HIS A 43 9.79 -3.15 9.48
C HIS A 43 9.79 -1.68 9.87
N ILE A 44 8.94 -1.28 10.82
CA ILE A 44 8.83 0.11 11.26
C ILE A 44 10.10 0.53 11.97
N GLY A 45 10.66 -0.30 12.87
CA GLY A 45 11.88 0.00 13.59
C GLY A 45 13.10 0.19 12.69
N PHE A 46 13.17 -0.51 11.54
CA PHE A 46 14.22 -0.25 10.55
C PHE A 46 13.96 1.03 9.77
N LEU A 47 12.74 1.19 9.21
CA LEU A 47 12.42 2.30 8.31
C LEU A 47 12.39 3.66 9.03
N ALA A 48 11.99 3.68 10.30
CA ALA A 48 11.96 4.86 11.14
C ALA A 48 13.21 5.01 12.02
N SER A 49 14.30 4.30 11.73
CA SER A 49 15.55 4.46 12.48
C SER A 49 16.30 5.71 12.05
N ASP A 50 17.05 6.32 12.98
CA ASP A 50 17.97 7.46 12.73
C ASP A 50 18.97 7.15 11.62
N ALA A 51 19.34 5.87 11.45
CA ALA A 51 20.25 5.42 10.40
C ALA A 51 19.78 5.75 8.98
N LEU A 52 18.47 5.97 8.79
CA LEU A 52 17.86 6.39 7.52
C LEU A 52 17.63 7.90 7.43
N ASN A 53 18.03 8.66 8.45
CA ASN A 53 18.04 10.13 8.44
C ASN A 53 16.74 10.73 7.86
N GLY A 54 15.58 10.14 8.23
CA GLY A 54 14.26 10.52 7.74
C GLY A 54 14.01 10.26 6.26
N ARG A 55 14.79 9.38 5.60
CA ARG A 55 14.60 8.79 4.25
C ARG A 55 14.03 9.75 3.19
N LYS A 56 14.52 10.99 3.15
CA LYS A 56 14.03 12.04 2.23
C LYS A 56 14.11 11.60 0.77
N ALA A 57 13.04 11.87 0.02
CA ALA A 57 12.93 11.55 -1.41
C ALA A 57 14.16 11.99 -2.22
N GLY A 58 14.65 11.10 -3.08
CA GLY A 58 15.80 11.34 -3.96
C GLY A 58 17.16 11.36 -3.27
N THR A 59 17.25 11.06 -1.97
CA THR A 59 18.52 10.95 -1.22
C THR A 59 19.09 9.52 -1.26
N ARG A 60 20.29 9.36 -0.69
CA ARG A 60 20.85 8.03 -0.44
C ARG A 60 19.97 7.22 0.51
N ASP A 61 19.39 7.87 1.50
CA ASP A 61 18.69 7.23 2.61
C ASP A 61 17.34 6.66 2.14
N SER A 62 16.60 7.38 1.26
CA SER A 62 15.42 6.80 0.60
C SER A 62 15.77 5.60 -0.28
N ARG A 63 16.94 5.63 -0.96
CA ARG A 63 17.42 4.46 -1.73
C ARG A 63 17.74 3.26 -0.84
N VAL A 64 18.28 3.48 0.38
CA VAL A 64 18.51 2.40 1.35
C VAL A 64 17.18 1.78 1.77
N ALA A 65 16.15 2.61 2.05
CA ALA A 65 14.80 2.13 2.33
C ALA A 65 14.23 1.29 1.15
N ALA A 66 14.39 1.78 -0.08
CA ALA A 66 13.98 1.03 -1.29
C ALA A 66 14.69 -0.33 -1.41
N GLN A 67 16.00 -0.39 -1.15
CA GLN A 67 16.76 -1.65 -1.19
C GLN A 67 16.37 -2.62 -0.07
N TYR A 68 16.01 -2.12 1.11
CA TYR A 68 15.41 -2.93 2.17
C TYR A 68 14.13 -3.60 1.70
N ILE A 69 13.19 -2.83 1.14
CA ILE A 69 11.93 -3.33 0.59
C ILE A 69 12.19 -4.39 -0.48
N ILE A 70 13.07 -4.11 -1.45
CA ILE A 70 13.43 -5.03 -2.52
C ILE A 70 14.04 -6.33 -1.98
N SER A 71 14.87 -6.26 -0.96
CA SER A 71 15.50 -7.44 -0.36
C SER A 71 14.47 -8.41 0.23
N LEU A 72 13.43 -7.87 0.89
CA LEU A 72 12.34 -8.66 1.46
C LEU A 72 11.46 -9.28 0.36
N LEU A 73 11.11 -8.52 -0.67
CA LEU A 73 10.34 -9.03 -1.81
C LEU A 73 11.08 -10.18 -2.51
N LYS A 74 12.40 -10.05 -2.71
CA LYS A 74 13.26 -11.11 -3.24
C LYS A 74 13.29 -12.34 -2.33
N GLN A 75 13.43 -12.14 -1.02
CA GLN A 75 13.44 -13.21 -0.03
C GLN A 75 12.15 -14.05 -0.08
N TRP A 76 11.01 -13.40 -0.31
CA TRP A 76 9.71 -14.07 -0.41
C TRP A 76 9.39 -14.59 -1.81
N GLY A 77 10.31 -14.44 -2.76
CA GLY A 77 10.14 -14.92 -4.14
C GLY A 77 9.16 -14.12 -4.98
N ILE A 78 8.71 -12.95 -4.50
CA ILE A 78 7.83 -12.06 -5.26
C ILE A 78 8.67 -11.38 -6.34
N LYS A 79 8.21 -11.47 -7.59
CA LYS A 79 8.96 -10.96 -8.75
C LYS A 79 8.76 -9.47 -8.96
N PRO A 80 9.69 -8.78 -9.63
CA PRO A 80 9.43 -7.41 -10.07
C PRO A 80 8.22 -7.37 -11.03
N MET A 81 7.51 -6.26 -11.05
CA MET A 81 6.38 -6.06 -11.95
C MET A 81 6.81 -6.00 -13.43
N ALA A 82 8.02 -5.50 -13.68
CA ALA A 82 8.63 -5.40 -15.01
C ALA A 82 10.02 -6.09 -14.99
N GLU A 83 10.99 -5.58 -15.74
CA GLU A 83 12.35 -6.14 -15.78
C GLU A 83 13.05 -5.98 -14.42
N HIS A 84 12.83 -4.85 -13.73
CA HIS A 84 13.44 -4.52 -12.45
C HIS A 84 12.36 -4.15 -11.42
N TYR A 85 12.73 -4.21 -10.11
CA TYR A 85 11.83 -3.76 -9.03
C TYR A 85 11.67 -2.24 -9.03
N GLU A 86 12.70 -1.51 -9.40
CA GLU A 86 12.70 -0.07 -9.44
C GLU A 86 12.06 0.44 -10.74
N GLN A 87 11.14 1.39 -10.60
CA GLN A 87 10.62 2.22 -11.69
C GLN A 87 11.25 3.61 -11.55
N PRO A 88 12.39 3.88 -12.22
CA PRO A 88 13.08 5.15 -12.08
C PRO A 88 12.32 6.28 -12.78
N PHE A 89 12.33 7.46 -12.16
CA PHE A 89 11.75 8.67 -12.73
C PHE A 89 12.48 9.92 -12.24
N SER A 90 12.20 11.05 -12.90
CA SER A 90 12.75 12.35 -12.52
C SER A 90 11.63 13.36 -12.37
N ALA A 91 11.68 14.13 -11.31
CA ALA A 91 10.85 15.31 -11.13
C ALA A 91 11.66 16.58 -11.43
N TYR A 92 10.97 17.62 -11.86
CA TYR A 92 11.55 18.90 -12.21
C TYR A 92 10.82 20.05 -11.51
N SER A 93 11.57 21.11 -11.13
CA SER A 93 11.04 22.33 -10.52
C SER A 93 11.85 23.53 -10.98
N MET A 94 11.29 24.74 -10.89
CA MET A 94 12.05 25.97 -11.20
C MET A 94 13.10 26.23 -10.11
N GLU A 95 14.33 26.56 -10.54
CA GLU A 95 15.46 26.73 -9.64
C GLU A 95 15.27 27.86 -8.60
N TRP A 96 14.74 29.00 -9.04
CA TRP A 96 14.65 30.23 -8.23
C TRP A 96 13.38 30.33 -7.37
N GLN A 97 12.44 29.39 -7.54
CA GLN A 97 11.20 29.39 -6.75
C GLN A 97 11.14 28.17 -5.81
N LYS A 98 11.76 28.28 -4.65
CA LYS A 98 11.79 27.21 -3.61
C LYS A 98 10.41 26.63 -3.23
N ARG A 99 9.32 27.37 -3.50
CA ARG A 99 7.94 26.98 -3.19
C ARG A 99 7.14 26.45 -4.39
N LYS A 100 7.73 26.36 -5.61
CA LYS A 100 7.04 25.75 -6.75
C LYS A 100 7.06 24.24 -6.63
N PRO A 101 5.90 23.59 -6.83
CA PRO A 101 5.81 22.14 -6.71
C PRO A 101 6.69 21.45 -7.76
N TRP A 102 7.22 20.32 -7.38
CA TRP A 102 7.87 19.40 -8.29
C TRP A 102 6.85 18.87 -9.32
N GLN A 103 7.30 18.61 -10.55
CA GLN A 103 6.47 18.17 -11.65
C GLN A 103 7.03 16.88 -12.24
N VAL A 104 6.12 15.94 -12.51
CA VAL A 104 6.42 14.68 -13.21
C VAL A 104 5.66 14.54 -14.53
N HIS A 105 4.69 15.44 -14.81
CA HIS A 105 3.93 15.43 -16.05
C HIS A 105 4.82 15.85 -17.24
N PRO A 106 4.84 15.09 -18.37
CA PRO A 106 5.72 15.36 -19.51
C PRO A 106 5.63 16.78 -20.05
N ASP A 107 4.41 17.33 -20.19
CA ASP A 107 4.20 18.69 -20.72
C ASP A 107 4.79 19.75 -19.77
N SER A 108 4.58 19.59 -18.47
CA SER A 108 5.16 20.49 -17.47
C SER A 108 6.68 20.43 -17.48
N ILE A 109 7.24 19.23 -17.61
CA ILE A 109 8.69 19.00 -17.72
C ILE A 109 9.24 19.67 -19.00
N ALA A 110 8.54 19.55 -20.12
CA ALA A 110 8.97 20.17 -21.39
C ALA A 110 9.08 21.69 -21.27
N VAL A 111 8.14 22.33 -20.57
CA VAL A 111 8.18 23.78 -20.29
C VAL A 111 9.33 24.13 -19.33
N LEU A 112 9.48 23.38 -18.23
CA LEU A 112 10.52 23.64 -17.23
C LEU A 112 11.94 23.51 -17.80
N LYS A 113 12.16 22.58 -18.72
CA LYS A 113 13.47 22.37 -19.38
C LYS A 113 13.88 23.50 -20.33
N GLN A 114 13.00 24.41 -20.68
CA GLN A 114 13.35 25.59 -21.48
C GLN A 114 14.08 26.68 -20.67
N GLY A 115 14.03 26.61 -19.34
CA GLY A 115 14.69 27.54 -18.42
C GLY A 115 15.57 26.83 -17.40
N THR A 116 16.10 27.59 -16.46
CA THR A 116 16.86 27.06 -15.34
C THR A 116 15.94 26.26 -14.41
N HIS A 117 16.30 25.01 -14.15
CA HIS A 117 15.48 24.09 -13.40
C HIS A 117 16.32 23.20 -12.46
N ARG A 118 15.69 22.73 -11.41
CA ARG A 118 16.20 21.65 -10.54
C ARG A 118 15.65 20.32 -11.03
N ARG A 119 16.44 19.28 -10.89
CA ARG A 119 16.06 17.90 -11.17
C ARG A 119 16.27 17.04 -9.93
N LEU A 120 15.31 16.17 -9.65
CA LEU A 120 15.38 15.16 -8.60
C LEU A 120 15.15 13.79 -9.21
N ASN A 121 16.05 12.84 -8.95
CA ASN A 121 15.92 11.46 -9.42
C ASN A 121 15.41 10.59 -8.30
N MET A 122 14.38 9.82 -8.57
CA MET A 122 13.67 8.95 -7.64
C MET A 122 13.33 7.63 -8.29
N ALA A 123 12.83 6.67 -7.51
CA ALA A 123 12.35 5.41 -8.05
C ALA A 123 11.24 4.81 -7.17
N ASN A 124 10.10 4.48 -7.75
CA ASN A 124 9.13 3.62 -7.11
C ASN A 124 9.66 2.17 -7.05
N VAL A 125 9.22 1.40 -6.07
CA VAL A 125 9.47 -0.05 -6.01
C VAL A 125 8.17 -0.79 -6.33
N LEU A 126 8.20 -1.63 -7.37
CA LEU A 126 7.03 -2.33 -7.89
C LEU A 126 7.30 -3.83 -8.00
N ALA A 127 6.47 -4.63 -7.34
CA ALA A 127 6.53 -6.08 -7.39
C ALA A 127 5.14 -6.67 -7.67
N MET A 128 5.07 -7.89 -8.18
CA MET A 128 3.80 -8.48 -8.60
C MET A 128 3.75 -9.99 -8.33
N ILE A 129 2.59 -10.44 -7.87
CA ILE A 129 2.18 -11.84 -7.95
C ILE A 129 1.21 -11.96 -9.13
N PRO A 130 1.55 -12.74 -10.17
CA PRO A 130 0.72 -12.87 -11.37
C PRO A 130 -0.57 -13.62 -11.08
N GLY A 131 -1.67 -13.09 -11.61
CA GLY A 131 -2.99 -13.71 -11.57
C GLY A 131 -3.20 -14.74 -12.68
N ARG A 132 -4.35 -15.42 -12.65
CA ARG A 132 -4.83 -16.26 -13.75
C ARG A 132 -5.32 -15.40 -14.91
N ASP A 133 -6.07 -14.33 -14.60
CA ASP A 133 -6.39 -13.27 -15.55
C ASP A 133 -5.28 -12.20 -15.49
N THR A 134 -4.41 -12.25 -16.49
CA THR A 134 -3.28 -11.33 -16.60
C THR A 134 -3.66 -9.94 -17.14
N THR A 135 -4.94 -9.72 -17.45
CA THR A 135 -5.45 -8.44 -17.97
C THR A 135 -6.06 -7.55 -16.90
N GLN A 136 -6.18 -8.02 -15.65
CA GLN A 136 -6.75 -7.26 -14.54
C GLN A 136 -5.77 -7.15 -13.39
N TYR A 137 -5.82 -6.02 -12.69
CA TYR A 137 -4.87 -5.68 -11.65
C TYR A 137 -5.57 -5.18 -10.38
N ALA A 138 -5.10 -5.66 -9.23
CA ALA A 138 -5.34 -5.10 -7.90
C ALA A 138 -4.03 -4.49 -7.41
N ILE A 139 -4.05 -3.27 -6.87
CA ILE A 139 -2.84 -2.60 -6.40
C ILE A 139 -2.95 -2.35 -4.90
N VAL A 140 -1.87 -2.61 -4.18
CA VAL A 140 -1.70 -2.38 -2.74
C VAL A 140 -0.46 -1.54 -2.57
N GLY A 141 -0.55 -0.34 -1.97
CA GLY A 141 0.59 0.55 -1.93
C GLY A 141 0.66 1.51 -0.75
N ALA A 142 1.87 2.01 -0.50
CA ALA A 142 2.22 3.03 0.49
C ALA A 142 3.45 3.79 0.00
N HIS A 143 3.62 5.05 0.41
CA HIS A 143 4.89 5.74 0.17
C HIS A 143 5.94 5.35 1.20
N PHE A 144 7.22 5.41 0.82
CA PHE A 144 8.32 5.04 1.70
C PHE A 144 9.28 6.18 2.01
N ASP A 145 9.20 7.31 1.29
CA ASP A 145 9.93 8.52 1.61
C ASP A 145 9.35 9.23 2.84
N HIS A 146 10.11 10.16 3.41
CA HIS A 146 9.63 11.09 4.42
C HIS A 146 10.42 12.40 4.33
N ILE A 147 10.35 13.26 5.34
CA ILE A 147 10.80 14.66 5.30
C ILE A 147 12.33 14.78 5.34
N GLY A 148 13.03 13.85 5.98
CA GLY A 148 14.47 13.92 6.17
C GLY A 148 14.86 14.45 7.54
N ALA A 149 15.91 15.29 7.59
CA ALA A 149 16.36 15.93 8.82
C ALA A 149 16.46 17.45 8.61
N ASP A 150 16.30 18.20 9.69
CA ASP A 150 16.49 19.65 9.76
C ASP A 150 17.57 19.98 10.81
N PRO A 151 18.80 20.33 10.38
CA PRO A 151 19.90 20.61 11.27
C PRO A 151 19.73 21.91 12.07
N ASP A 152 18.73 22.74 11.75
CA ASP A 152 18.44 23.98 12.45
C ASP A 152 17.53 23.78 13.69
N LEU A 153 17.00 22.55 13.88
CA LEU A 153 16.22 22.22 15.07
C LEU A 153 17.11 22.00 16.30
N GLU A 154 16.61 22.44 17.46
CA GLU A 154 17.20 22.08 18.76
C GLU A 154 16.66 20.69 19.18
N GLY A 155 17.54 19.85 19.73
CA GLY A 155 17.19 18.49 20.20
C GLY A 155 17.17 17.49 19.05
N ASP A 156 16.06 16.79 18.88
CA ASP A 156 15.89 15.83 17.81
C ASP A 156 15.67 16.55 16.46
N GLN A 157 16.52 16.21 15.50
CA GLN A 157 16.58 16.85 14.18
C GLN A 157 16.08 15.93 13.07
N ILE A 158 15.77 14.67 13.38
CA ILE A 158 15.42 13.66 12.39
C ILE A 158 13.91 13.44 12.42
N TYR A 159 13.28 13.58 11.27
CA TYR A 159 11.88 13.23 11.08
C TYR A 159 11.82 11.73 10.72
N ASN A 160 11.68 10.89 11.74
CA ASN A 160 11.78 9.42 11.56
C ASN A 160 10.58 8.84 10.82
N GLY A 161 9.40 9.46 10.94
CA GLY A 161 8.21 9.11 10.19
C GLY A 161 7.78 7.65 10.42
N ALA A 162 7.58 7.29 11.69
CA ALA A 162 7.22 5.92 12.05
C ALA A 162 5.77 5.60 11.67
N ASP A 163 4.84 6.53 11.93
CA ASP A 163 3.48 6.43 11.44
C ASP A 163 3.39 6.89 9.99
N ASP A 164 4.04 8.00 9.67
CA ASP A 164 4.12 8.59 8.34
C ASP A 164 5.48 8.32 7.65
N ASN A 165 5.64 7.28 6.82
CA ASN A 165 4.67 6.23 6.56
C ASN A 165 5.34 4.84 6.62
N ALA A 166 6.25 4.65 7.61
CA ALA A 166 6.81 3.31 7.84
C ALA A 166 5.72 2.32 8.25
N SER A 167 4.64 2.79 8.90
CA SER A 167 3.49 1.97 9.28
C SER A 167 2.77 1.40 8.04
N GLY A 168 2.50 2.23 7.04
CA GLY A 168 1.88 1.82 5.79
C GLY A 168 2.78 0.89 4.97
N VAL A 169 4.08 1.20 4.86
CA VAL A 169 5.06 0.31 4.21
C VAL A 169 5.09 -1.07 4.88
N SER A 170 5.06 -1.10 6.22
CA SER A 170 5.00 -2.35 6.98
C SER A 170 3.75 -3.18 6.64
N ALA A 171 2.59 -2.53 6.51
CA ALA A 171 1.36 -3.23 6.11
C ALA A 171 1.47 -3.84 4.71
N VAL A 172 1.94 -3.06 3.72
CA VAL A 172 2.11 -3.55 2.34
C VAL A 172 3.09 -4.72 2.28
N LEU A 173 4.22 -4.65 3.00
CA LEU A 173 5.19 -5.75 3.10
C LEU A 173 4.58 -7.01 3.71
N GLN A 174 3.84 -6.89 4.81
CA GLN A 174 3.21 -8.04 5.46
C GLN A 174 2.10 -8.65 4.59
N ILE A 175 1.33 -7.83 3.88
CA ILE A 175 0.31 -8.29 2.92
C ILE A 175 0.99 -9.04 1.77
N ALA A 176 2.07 -8.50 1.21
CA ALA A 176 2.84 -9.14 0.14
C ALA A 176 3.37 -10.51 0.57
N ARG A 177 3.96 -10.58 1.77
CA ARG A 177 4.43 -11.85 2.37
C ARG A 177 3.28 -12.85 2.57
N ALA A 178 2.13 -12.39 3.05
CA ALA A 178 0.96 -13.24 3.27
C ALA A 178 0.43 -13.84 1.96
N PHE A 179 0.35 -13.06 0.88
CA PHE A 179 0.01 -13.56 -0.45
C PHE A 179 1.03 -14.62 -0.94
N ALA A 180 2.33 -14.36 -0.79
CA ALA A 180 3.38 -15.32 -1.18
C ALA A 180 3.27 -16.62 -0.39
N LEU A 181 3.08 -16.55 0.94
CA LEU A 181 2.95 -17.72 1.83
C LEU A 181 1.66 -18.51 1.61
N SER A 182 0.60 -17.88 1.10
CA SER A 182 -0.63 -18.60 0.78
C SER A 182 -0.39 -19.69 -0.27
N GLY A 183 0.53 -19.47 -1.19
CA GLY A 183 0.76 -20.35 -2.34
C GLY A 183 -0.42 -20.44 -3.31
N VAL A 184 -1.43 -19.59 -3.14
CA VAL A 184 -2.62 -19.53 -3.99
C VAL A 184 -2.37 -18.53 -5.10
N GLN A 185 -2.49 -18.94 -6.35
CA GLN A 185 -2.48 -18.02 -7.48
C GLN A 185 -3.81 -17.23 -7.49
N PRO A 186 -3.78 -15.88 -7.38
CA PRO A 186 -4.99 -15.07 -7.42
C PRO A 186 -5.65 -15.07 -8.80
N GLU A 187 -6.89 -14.63 -8.90
CA GLU A 187 -7.55 -14.43 -10.20
C GLU A 187 -6.96 -13.23 -10.95
N ARG A 188 -6.68 -12.10 -10.26
CA ARG A 188 -6.06 -10.91 -10.84
C ARG A 188 -4.60 -10.77 -10.43
N ASN A 189 -3.82 -10.09 -11.25
CA ASN A 189 -2.48 -9.67 -10.84
C ASN A 189 -2.56 -8.81 -9.57
N VAL A 190 -1.74 -9.13 -8.56
CA VAL A 190 -1.63 -8.32 -7.34
C VAL A 190 -0.29 -7.60 -7.37
N VAL A 191 -0.34 -6.28 -7.49
CA VAL A 191 0.82 -5.40 -7.51
C VAL A 191 1.03 -4.81 -6.11
N PHE A 192 2.24 -4.93 -5.59
CA PHE A 192 2.71 -4.26 -4.39
C PHE A 192 3.58 -3.08 -4.81
N ALA A 193 3.13 -1.88 -4.46
CA ALA A 193 3.71 -0.63 -4.90
C ALA A 193 4.20 0.19 -3.70
N PHE A 194 5.44 0.66 -3.78
CA PHE A 194 6.03 1.54 -2.78
C PHE A 194 6.46 2.80 -3.50
N TRP A 195 5.82 3.92 -3.13
CA TRP A 195 5.95 5.19 -3.85
C TRP A 195 7.07 6.04 -3.25
N ASP A 196 7.84 6.74 -4.11
CA ASP A 196 8.86 7.70 -3.72
C ASP A 196 8.38 9.12 -4.04
N GLY A 197 8.64 10.07 -3.15
CA GLY A 197 8.32 11.48 -3.35
C GLY A 197 6.84 11.83 -3.10
N GLU A 198 6.17 11.14 -2.21
CA GLU A 198 4.82 11.49 -1.75
C GLU A 198 4.83 12.85 -1.08
N GLU A 199 5.72 13.06 -0.11
CA GLU A 199 5.86 14.23 0.75
C GLU A 199 6.10 15.55 -0.01
N ILE A 200 6.57 15.45 -1.21
CA ILE A 200 6.85 16.60 -2.08
C ILE A 200 5.86 16.71 -3.24
N GLY A 201 4.73 15.99 -3.17
CA GLY A 201 3.60 16.17 -4.05
C GLY A 201 3.10 14.93 -4.78
N LEU A 202 3.08 13.75 -4.15
CA LEU A 202 2.57 12.48 -4.70
C LEU A 202 3.30 12.06 -5.98
N LEU A 203 4.61 12.31 -6.07
CA LEU A 203 5.31 12.28 -7.37
C LEU A 203 5.39 10.87 -7.94
N GLY A 204 5.65 9.87 -7.10
CA GLY A 204 5.77 8.48 -7.52
C GLY A 204 4.46 7.91 -8.03
N SER A 205 3.37 8.06 -7.30
CA SER A 205 2.05 7.60 -7.71
C SER A 205 1.53 8.35 -8.93
N LYS A 206 1.73 9.67 -9.00
CA LYS A 206 1.41 10.48 -10.20
C LYS A 206 2.16 10.00 -11.43
N TYR A 207 3.47 9.75 -11.31
CA TYR A 207 4.27 9.22 -12.40
C TYR A 207 3.73 7.86 -12.85
N PHE A 208 3.44 6.97 -11.90
CA PHE A 208 2.90 5.65 -12.20
C PHE A 208 1.58 5.75 -12.99
N VAL A 209 0.58 6.49 -12.51
CA VAL A 209 -0.74 6.56 -13.18
C VAL A 209 -0.69 7.26 -14.53
N GLN A 210 0.34 8.10 -14.77
CA GLN A 210 0.55 8.77 -16.06
C GLN A 210 1.23 7.88 -17.10
N THR A 211 2.06 6.94 -16.65
CA THR A 211 2.88 6.10 -17.53
C THR A 211 2.44 4.63 -17.59
N CYS A 212 1.48 4.23 -16.75
CA CYS A 212 0.98 2.87 -16.67
C CYS A 212 0.21 2.48 -17.94
N PRO A 213 0.67 1.50 -18.73
CA PRO A 213 0.01 1.12 -19.98
C PRO A 213 -1.30 0.36 -19.76
N PHE A 214 -1.55 -0.15 -18.56
CA PHE A 214 -2.74 -0.92 -18.19
C PHE A 214 -3.64 -0.19 -17.17
N ILE A 215 -3.60 1.15 -17.13
CA ILE A 215 -4.31 1.96 -16.14
C ILE A 215 -5.82 1.65 -16.10
N SER A 216 -6.45 1.42 -17.25
CA SER A 216 -7.89 1.06 -17.36
C SER A 216 -8.22 -0.37 -16.93
N GLN A 217 -7.21 -1.19 -16.70
CA GLN A 217 -7.35 -2.58 -16.26
C GLN A 217 -7.24 -2.72 -14.73
N ILE A 218 -6.91 -1.64 -14.04
CA ILE A 218 -6.81 -1.62 -12.57
C ILE A 218 -8.23 -1.61 -11.99
N LYS A 219 -8.53 -2.61 -11.15
CA LYS A 219 -9.84 -2.81 -10.54
C LYS A 219 -10.00 -2.13 -9.19
N GLY A 220 -8.91 -1.79 -8.55
CA GLY A 220 -8.91 -1.04 -7.30
C GLY A 220 -7.50 -0.82 -6.75
N TYR A 221 -7.37 0.21 -5.92
CA TYR A 221 -6.15 0.57 -5.23
C TYR A 221 -6.38 0.68 -3.72
N LEU A 222 -5.59 -0.06 -2.96
CA LEU A 222 -5.55 -0.02 -1.50
C LEU A 222 -4.35 0.83 -1.08
N ASN A 223 -4.62 1.99 -0.49
CA ASN A 223 -3.62 2.93 0.01
C ASN A 223 -3.45 2.82 1.52
N PHE A 224 -2.22 2.86 2.00
CA PHE A 224 -1.88 2.88 3.42
C PHE A 224 -1.07 4.12 3.70
N ASP A 225 -1.57 4.92 4.65
CA ASP A 225 -0.89 6.13 5.06
C ASP A 225 -1.34 6.50 6.48
N MET A 226 -0.39 6.41 7.44
CA MET A 226 -0.58 6.65 8.86
C MET A 226 -1.62 5.71 9.49
N ILE A 227 -1.21 4.48 9.82
CA ILE A 227 -2.09 3.43 10.35
C ILE A 227 -1.73 2.96 11.78
N GLY A 228 -0.70 3.56 12.37
CA GLY A 228 -0.18 3.14 13.69
C GLY A 228 -0.58 4.01 14.85
N ARG A 229 -1.07 5.24 14.60
CA ARG A 229 -1.41 6.22 15.67
C ARG A 229 -2.75 6.88 15.42
N ASN A 230 -3.25 7.59 16.43
CA ASN A 230 -4.38 8.52 16.30
C ASN A 230 -4.32 9.57 17.44
N ASN A 231 -5.17 10.59 17.37
CA ASN A 231 -5.33 11.60 18.40
C ASN A 231 -6.47 11.32 19.39
N LYS A 232 -6.91 10.05 19.50
CA LYS A 232 -7.96 9.59 20.40
C LYS A 232 -7.38 8.55 21.37
N PRO A 233 -6.65 9.00 22.44
CA PRO A 233 -6.02 8.07 23.36
C PRO A 233 -7.04 7.15 24.08
N GLU A 234 -8.28 7.62 24.25
CA GLU A 234 -9.40 6.86 24.82
C GLU A 234 -9.87 5.73 23.91
N ASN A 235 -9.56 5.79 22.62
CA ASN A 235 -9.91 4.76 21.64
C ASN A 235 -8.69 4.31 20.81
N PRO A 236 -7.84 3.46 21.38
CA PRO A 236 -6.63 2.99 20.70
C PRO A 236 -6.90 2.12 19.46
N GLN A 237 -8.15 1.63 19.29
CA GLN A 237 -8.55 0.77 18.17
C GLN A 237 -9.20 1.56 17.03
N TYR A 238 -9.35 2.88 17.17
CA TYR A 238 -9.94 3.73 16.16
C TYR A 238 -9.15 3.70 14.83
N VAL A 239 -9.90 3.51 13.75
CA VAL A 239 -9.38 3.51 12.37
C VAL A 239 -10.37 4.19 11.43
N VAL A 240 -9.87 4.80 10.38
CA VAL A 240 -10.69 5.45 9.34
C VAL A 240 -10.47 4.74 8.01
N TYR A 241 -11.57 4.46 7.33
CA TYR A 241 -11.58 3.89 5.99
C TYR A 241 -12.28 4.85 5.03
N PHE A 242 -11.49 5.58 4.23
CA PHE A 242 -12.02 6.33 3.11
C PHE A 242 -12.10 5.42 1.89
N TYR A 243 -13.24 5.36 1.23
CA TYR A 243 -13.38 4.55 0.01
C TYR A 243 -14.34 5.21 -0.98
N THR A 244 -14.18 4.87 -2.25
CA THR A 244 -15.03 5.36 -3.33
C THR A 244 -16.49 4.95 -3.06
N GLU A 245 -17.39 5.93 -2.92
CA GLU A 245 -18.80 5.71 -2.55
C GLU A 245 -19.54 4.88 -3.62
N ALA A 246 -19.21 5.09 -4.89
CA ALA A 246 -19.75 4.30 -6.00
C ALA A 246 -19.35 2.81 -5.96
N HIS A 247 -18.37 2.45 -5.12
CA HIS A 247 -17.92 1.07 -4.91
C HIS A 247 -18.01 0.67 -3.42
N PRO A 248 -19.22 0.58 -2.86
CA PRO A 248 -19.43 0.35 -1.43
C PRO A 248 -18.95 -1.03 -0.96
N VAL A 249 -18.66 -1.93 -1.87
CA VAL A 249 -18.20 -3.29 -1.61
C VAL A 249 -16.93 -3.33 -0.75
N PHE A 250 -16.00 -2.38 -0.89
CA PHE A 250 -14.82 -2.30 -0.05
C PHE A 250 -15.18 -2.13 1.44
N GLY A 251 -16.11 -1.22 1.73
CA GLY A 251 -16.61 -1.03 3.09
C GLY A 251 -17.41 -2.24 3.60
N GLN A 252 -18.15 -2.92 2.72
CA GLN A 252 -18.91 -4.11 3.08
C GLN A 252 -17.98 -5.28 3.42
N TRP A 253 -16.97 -5.57 2.59
CA TRP A 253 -15.97 -6.59 2.87
C TRP A 253 -15.25 -6.35 4.19
N LEU A 254 -14.85 -5.11 4.49
CA LEU A 254 -14.23 -4.77 5.78
C LEU A 254 -15.14 -5.07 6.96
N LYS A 255 -16.43 -4.67 6.91
CA LYS A 255 -17.41 -4.95 7.98
C LYS A 255 -17.54 -6.44 8.25
N ASP A 256 -17.69 -7.22 7.18
CA ASP A 256 -17.88 -8.66 7.27
C ASP A 256 -16.62 -9.37 7.78
N ASP A 257 -15.45 -9.00 7.26
CA ASP A 257 -14.18 -9.63 7.60
C ASP A 257 -13.71 -9.23 9.02
N ILE A 258 -13.84 -7.97 9.43
CA ILE A 258 -13.52 -7.53 10.80
C ILE A 258 -14.34 -8.33 11.82
N LYS A 259 -15.63 -8.50 11.54
CA LYS A 259 -16.52 -9.30 12.40
C LYS A 259 -16.16 -10.79 12.36
N ARG A 260 -15.98 -11.35 11.16
CA ARG A 260 -15.72 -12.79 10.97
C ARG A 260 -14.42 -13.24 11.62
N TYR A 261 -13.37 -12.41 11.53
CA TYR A 261 -12.04 -12.73 12.06
C TYR A 261 -11.79 -12.17 13.46
N GLY A 262 -12.77 -11.46 14.05
CA GLY A 262 -12.67 -10.89 15.40
C GLY A 262 -11.53 -9.88 15.53
N LEU A 263 -11.30 -9.07 14.47
CA LEU A 263 -10.23 -8.08 14.47
C LEU A 263 -10.57 -6.93 15.41
N ARG A 264 -9.59 -6.56 16.25
CA ARG A 264 -9.77 -5.53 17.28
C ARG A 264 -9.60 -4.14 16.69
N LEU A 265 -10.63 -3.67 15.97
CA LEU A 265 -10.68 -2.37 15.30
C LEU A 265 -12.05 -1.71 15.61
N ASP A 266 -12.03 -0.39 15.71
CA ASP A 266 -13.23 0.46 15.79
C ASP A 266 -13.28 1.37 14.55
N PRO A 267 -13.91 0.89 13.44
CA PRO A 267 -13.83 1.56 12.16
C PRO A 267 -14.83 2.70 11.99
N ASN A 268 -14.35 3.83 11.54
CA ASN A 268 -15.12 4.94 11.00
C ASN A 268 -15.11 4.85 9.47
N TYR A 269 -16.22 4.44 8.88
CA TYR A 269 -16.38 4.29 7.43
C TYR A 269 -16.78 5.62 6.80
N ARG A 270 -15.95 6.13 5.87
CA ARG A 270 -16.14 7.42 5.19
C ARG A 270 -16.20 7.22 3.67
N PRO A 271 -17.37 6.86 3.10
CA PRO A 271 -17.55 6.83 1.65
C PRO A 271 -17.41 8.24 1.06
N TRP A 272 -16.84 8.34 -0.15
CA TRP A 272 -16.57 9.62 -0.78
C TRP A 272 -16.51 9.49 -2.31
N ASP A 273 -17.37 10.18 -3.04
CA ASP A 273 -17.43 10.13 -4.52
C ASP A 273 -16.54 11.15 -5.23
N LYS A 274 -16.14 12.23 -4.56
CA LYS A 274 -15.14 13.14 -5.12
C LYS A 274 -13.78 12.45 -5.00
N PRO A 275 -12.84 12.72 -5.95
CA PRO A 275 -11.52 12.13 -5.84
C PRO A 275 -10.98 12.28 -4.42
N VAL A 276 -10.81 11.15 -3.73
CA VAL A 276 -10.33 11.15 -2.35
C VAL A 276 -8.86 11.51 -2.39
N GLY A 277 -8.56 12.78 -2.06
CA GLY A 277 -7.20 13.28 -1.95
C GLY A 277 -6.58 12.97 -0.59
N GLY A 278 -5.45 13.58 -0.30
CA GLY A 278 -4.76 13.53 1.00
C GLY A 278 -3.52 12.64 1.01
N SER A 279 -3.42 11.66 0.12
CA SER A 279 -2.28 10.76 -0.07
C SER A 279 -2.28 10.20 -1.49
N ASP A 280 -1.46 9.20 -1.79
CA ASP A 280 -1.30 8.55 -3.10
C ASP A 280 -2.60 8.00 -3.72
N ASN A 281 -3.62 7.73 -2.89
CA ASN A 281 -4.97 7.39 -3.37
C ASN A 281 -5.54 8.45 -4.31
N GLY A 282 -5.20 9.72 -4.13
CA GLY A 282 -5.65 10.82 -4.98
C GLY A 282 -5.20 10.67 -6.43
N SER A 283 -4.01 10.13 -6.66
CA SER A 283 -3.49 9.88 -8.01
C SER A 283 -4.34 8.86 -8.77
N PHE A 284 -4.82 7.83 -8.10
CA PHE A 284 -5.68 6.78 -8.68
C PHE A 284 -7.14 7.24 -8.80
N ALA A 285 -7.66 7.89 -7.76
CA ALA A 285 -9.03 8.41 -7.76
C ALA A 285 -9.26 9.42 -8.90
N CYS A 286 -8.26 10.24 -9.26
CA CYS A 286 -8.31 11.13 -10.42
C CYS A 286 -8.35 10.41 -11.78
N LYS A 287 -8.21 9.07 -11.81
CA LYS A 287 -8.34 8.20 -12.99
C LYS A 287 -9.58 7.32 -12.92
N ASP A 288 -10.53 7.66 -12.06
CA ASP A 288 -11.76 6.90 -11.81
C ASP A 288 -11.51 5.44 -11.37
N ILE A 289 -10.33 5.19 -10.77
CA ILE A 289 -10.01 3.90 -10.19
C ILE A 289 -10.59 3.84 -8.79
N PRO A 290 -11.38 2.81 -8.44
CA PRO A 290 -11.89 2.62 -7.09
C PRO A 290 -10.74 2.53 -6.08
N ILE A 291 -10.83 3.30 -4.99
CA ILE A 291 -9.82 3.33 -3.94
C ILE A 291 -10.40 2.94 -2.59
N ILE A 292 -9.52 2.45 -1.73
CA ILE A 292 -9.70 2.49 -0.29
C ILE A 292 -8.41 2.99 0.35
N TRP A 293 -8.53 3.96 1.25
CA TRP A 293 -7.43 4.50 2.04
C TRP A 293 -7.59 4.10 3.50
N TYR A 294 -6.64 3.32 4.00
CA TYR A 294 -6.49 2.93 5.39
C TYR A 294 -5.73 4.02 6.11
N HIS A 295 -6.36 4.62 7.13
CA HIS A 295 -5.85 5.76 7.84
C HIS A 295 -6.34 5.76 9.30
N THR A 296 -5.76 6.56 10.17
CA THR A 296 -6.16 6.64 11.59
C THR A 296 -6.42 8.07 12.07
N ASP A 297 -6.66 8.99 11.16
CA ASP A 297 -6.63 10.45 11.36
C ASP A 297 -5.23 10.95 11.82
N GLY A 298 -5.06 12.24 12.03
CA GLY A 298 -3.80 12.82 12.45
C GLY A 298 -3.47 12.59 13.92
N HIS A 299 -2.25 12.91 14.31
CA HIS A 299 -1.76 12.94 15.68
C HIS A 299 -0.80 14.12 15.87
N PRO A 300 -0.49 14.56 17.12
CA PRO A 300 0.32 15.76 17.35
C PRO A 300 1.75 15.72 16.78
N ASP A 301 2.31 14.52 16.58
CA ASP A 301 3.66 14.35 16.07
C ASP A 301 3.72 14.21 14.53
N TYR A 302 2.59 14.39 13.83
CA TYR A 302 2.56 14.38 12.37
C TYR A 302 3.51 15.46 11.80
N HIS A 303 4.43 15.06 10.91
CA HIS A 303 5.48 15.91 10.38
C HIS A 303 6.36 16.58 11.46
N GLN A 304 6.61 15.86 12.56
CA GLN A 304 7.51 16.27 13.64
C GLN A 304 8.54 15.16 13.92
N PRO A 305 9.71 15.48 14.50
CA PRO A 305 10.68 14.46 14.91
C PRO A 305 10.12 13.45 15.91
N GLY A 306 9.07 13.81 16.65
CA GLY A 306 8.41 12.93 17.59
C GLY A 306 7.56 11.80 16.98
N ASP A 307 7.51 11.64 15.65
CA ASP A 307 6.86 10.48 15.00
C ASP A 307 7.80 9.27 15.00
N GLU A 308 7.92 8.67 16.20
CA GLU A 308 8.87 7.65 16.57
C GLU A 308 8.27 6.23 16.65
N ALA A 309 9.12 5.22 16.44
CA ALA A 309 8.72 3.83 16.43
C ALA A 309 8.19 3.33 17.79
N ASP A 310 8.66 3.87 18.91
CA ASP A 310 8.22 3.51 20.26
C ASP A 310 6.81 4.01 20.59
N ARG A 311 6.27 4.94 19.79
CA ARG A 311 4.91 5.49 19.93
C ARG A 311 3.85 4.77 19.09
N ILE A 312 4.24 3.80 18.29
CA ILE A 312 3.33 3.06 17.41
C ILE A 312 2.50 2.04 18.19
N ASN A 313 1.20 2.01 17.93
CA ASN A 313 0.32 0.93 18.35
C ASN A 313 0.43 -0.27 17.38
N TYR A 314 1.41 -1.12 17.62
CA TYR A 314 1.71 -2.27 16.76
C TYR A 314 0.57 -3.29 16.66
N ASP A 315 -0.25 -3.42 17.71
CA ASP A 315 -1.44 -4.26 17.68
C ASP A 315 -2.48 -3.72 16.68
N LYS A 316 -2.67 -2.39 16.64
CA LYS A 316 -3.51 -1.72 15.64
C LYS A 316 -2.96 -1.94 14.22
N VAL A 317 -1.67 -1.71 13.99
CA VAL A 317 -1.02 -1.94 12.68
C VAL A 317 -1.26 -3.37 12.20
N MET A 318 -1.07 -4.36 13.06
CA MET A 318 -1.32 -5.76 12.74
C MET A 318 -2.80 -6.01 12.37
N ASN A 319 -3.75 -5.51 13.16
CA ASN A 319 -5.18 -5.73 12.90
C ASN A 319 -5.64 -5.01 11.61
N ILE A 320 -5.16 -3.79 11.34
CA ILE A 320 -5.43 -3.09 10.06
C ILE A 320 -4.82 -3.87 8.89
N SER A 321 -3.57 -4.33 9.01
CA SER A 321 -2.91 -5.11 7.95
C SER A 321 -3.65 -6.42 7.67
N ARG A 322 -4.20 -7.09 8.68
CA ARG A 322 -5.05 -8.29 8.52
C ARG A 322 -6.37 -7.98 7.81
N ALA A 323 -7.07 -6.92 8.23
CA ALA A 323 -8.30 -6.48 7.56
C ALA A 323 -8.04 -6.11 6.09
N ALA A 324 -6.95 -5.43 5.84
CA ALA A 324 -6.53 -5.02 4.51
C ALA A 324 -6.08 -6.20 3.63
N PHE A 325 -5.39 -7.19 4.20
CA PHE A 325 -5.07 -8.43 3.48
C PHE A 325 -6.35 -9.14 3.00
N LEU A 326 -7.36 -9.24 3.84
CA LEU A 326 -8.65 -9.85 3.48
C LEU A 326 -9.34 -9.05 2.37
N ASN A 327 -9.34 -7.72 2.47
CA ASN A 327 -9.88 -6.84 1.44
C ASN A 327 -9.13 -6.98 0.11
N ALA A 328 -7.79 -6.98 0.14
CA ALA A 328 -6.95 -7.22 -1.03
C ALA A 328 -7.18 -8.63 -1.62
N TRP A 329 -7.37 -9.63 -0.75
CA TRP A 329 -7.72 -10.99 -1.17
C TRP A 329 -9.04 -11.02 -1.92
N ASN A 330 -10.08 -10.36 -1.41
CA ASN A 330 -11.39 -10.25 -2.05
C ASN A 330 -11.26 -9.51 -3.40
N LEU A 331 -10.58 -8.36 -3.44
CA LEU A 331 -10.33 -7.62 -4.68
C LEU A 331 -9.56 -8.47 -5.73
N ALA A 332 -8.63 -9.32 -5.28
CA ALA A 332 -7.84 -10.16 -6.16
C ALA A 332 -8.59 -11.37 -6.71
N ASN A 333 -9.65 -11.86 -6.01
CA ASN A 333 -10.25 -13.17 -6.30
C ASN A 333 -11.75 -13.13 -6.62
N GLU A 334 -12.51 -12.10 -6.16
CA GLU A 334 -13.94 -12.02 -6.44
C GLU A 334 -14.20 -11.74 -7.93
N LYS A 335 -15.15 -12.47 -8.53
CA LYS A 335 -15.43 -12.38 -9.98
C LYS A 335 -16.14 -11.08 -10.33
N THR A 336 -17.04 -10.64 -9.46
CA THR A 336 -17.85 -9.42 -9.65
C THR A 336 -17.92 -8.64 -8.36
N PHE A 337 -17.77 -7.32 -8.44
CA PHE A 337 -17.95 -6.37 -7.32
C PHE A 337 -18.29 -4.97 -7.84
#